data_18755861102ca47002c551f6d4d3417b
#
_entry.id   18755861102ca47002c551f6d4d3417b
#
_cell.length_a   1.000
_cell.length_b   1.000
_cell.length_c   1.000
_cell.angle_alpha   90.00
_cell.angle_beta   90.00
_cell.angle_gamma   90.00
#
_symmetry.space_group_name_H-M   'P 1'
#
loop_
_entity.id
_entity.type
_entity.pdbx_description
1 polymer ?
#
loop_
_entity_poly.entity_id
_entity_poly.type
_entity_poly.pdbx_seq_one_letter_code
_entity_poly.pdbx_strand_id
1 'polypeptide(L)'
;YMLELKNLVFSVTLKDEKNNDQKIDIIKGINFTFEKGKFYAITGPNGSGKTTMAKLIMGINRQTSGHIFFEGRDISDLSITERAKLGISYSFQHPARFKGITFRDLLAIAGQTEDEEKLLGIVRRMGICPLSFLDKPVDATLSGGEIKKIELATTIARNPKLAIYDEPDTG
;
A
#
# COMPACT_ATOMS: atom_id res chain seq x y z
N TYR A 1 -15.36 6.99 -11.43
CA TYR A 1 -13.98 7.19 -10.97
C TYR A 1 -13.65 6.12 -9.93
N MET A 2 -12.36 5.70 -9.86
CA MET A 2 -11.92 4.74 -8.85
C MET A 2 -11.62 5.47 -7.53
N LEU A 3 -10.80 6.52 -7.59
CA LEU A 3 -10.39 7.32 -6.46
C LEU A 3 -10.40 8.79 -6.85
N GLU A 4 -10.96 9.66 -6.00
CA GLU A 4 -11.00 11.09 -6.22
C GLU A 4 -10.52 11.82 -4.96
N LEU A 5 -9.59 12.75 -5.14
CA LEU A 5 -9.08 13.64 -4.11
C LEU A 5 -9.67 15.02 -4.35
N LYS A 6 -10.29 15.62 -3.34
CA LYS A 6 -10.89 16.96 -3.40
C LYS A 6 -10.30 17.89 -2.35
N ASN A 7 -9.58 18.91 -2.80
CA ASN A 7 -8.94 19.91 -1.94
C ASN A 7 -8.16 19.29 -0.77
N LEU A 8 -7.47 18.17 -1.04
CA LEU A 8 -6.79 17.39 -0.01
C LEU A 8 -5.61 18.17 0.56
N VAL A 9 -5.64 18.45 1.85
CA VAL A 9 -4.59 19.16 2.60
C VAL A 9 -4.09 18.27 3.74
N PHE A 10 -2.79 18.26 3.93
CA PHE A 10 -2.16 17.66 5.11
C PHE A 10 -1.05 18.54 5.62
N SER A 11 -1.16 18.93 6.88
CA SER A 11 -0.21 19.78 7.57
C SER A 11 0.33 19.07 8.80
N VAL A 12 1.57 19.33 9.13
CA VAL A 12 2.21 18.92 10.38
C VAL A 12 2.59 20.15 11.17
N THR A 13 2.52 20.04 12.50
CA THR A 13 3.01 21.08 13.40
C THR A 13 4.39 20.67 13.91
N LEU A 14 5.40 21.46 13.61
CA LEU A 14 6.76 21.30 14.13
C LEU A 14 7.07 22.43 15.11
N LYS A 15 7.91 22.16 16.09
CA LYS A 15 8.43 23.19 16.97
C LYS A 15 9.70 23.78 16.36
N ASP A 16 9.77 25.12 16.29
CA ASP A 16 10.97 25.84 15.88
C ASP A 16 12.04 25.84 17.01
N GLU A 17 13.23 26.37 16.73
CA GLU A 17 14.33 26.46 17.69
C GLU A 17 13.98 27.28 18.94
N LYS A 18 12.92 28.10 18.88
CA LYS A 18 12.39 28.91 19.98
C LYS A 18 11.18 28.26 20.65
N ASN A 19 10.91 26.97 20.36
CA ASN A 19 9.79 26.20 20.90
C ASN A 19 8.38 26.72 20.51
N ASN A 20 8.28 27.55 19.45
CA ASN A 20 6.99 27.95 18.88
C ASN A 20 6.48 26.94 17.90
N ASP A 21 5.16 26.77 17.83
CA ASP A 21 4.50 25.87 16.90
C ASP A 21 4.50 26.48 15.48
N GLN A 22 5.16 25.80 14.53
CA GLN A 22 5.15 26.13 13.12
C GLN A 22 4.34 25.09 12.35
N LYS A 23 3.27 25.51 11.70
CA LYS A 23 2.47 24.65 10.82
C LYS A 23 3.09 24.61 9.42
N ILE A 24 3.36 23.41 8.92
CA ILE A 24 3.92 23.18 7.59
C ILE A 24 2.95 22.32 6.79
N ASP A 25 2.53 22.84 5.62
CA ASP A 25 1.67 22.12 4.69
C ASP A 25 2.52 21.21 3.80
N ILE A 26 2.37 19.88 3.98
CA ILE A 26 3.04 18.88 3.17
C ILE A 26 2.22 18.62 1.90
N ILE A 27 0.90 18.55 2.02
CA ILE A 27 -0.05 18.44 0.90
C ILE A 27 -0.89 19.71 0.89
N LYS A 28 -0.92 20.39 -0.27
CA LYS A 28 -1.39 21.78 -0.40
C LYS A 28 -2.63 21.90 -1.28
N GLY A 29 -3.69 21.16 -0.98
CA GLY A 29 -4.96 21.27 -1.71
C GLY A 29 -4.97 20.48 -3.04
N ILE A 30 -4.60 19.22 -3.01
CA ILE A 30 -4.59 18.36 -4.19
C ILE A 30 -6.03 18.08 -4.63
N ASN A 31 -6.28 18.30 -5.93
CA ASN A 31 -7.47 17.86 -6.64
C ASN A 31 -7.02 16.92 -7.75
N PHE A 32 -7.41 15.65 -7.67
CA PHE A 32 -7.04 14.66 -8.68
C PHE A 32 -8.03 13.48 -8.71
N THR A 33 -8.23 12.94 -9.91
CA THR A 33 -9.11 11.80 -10.12
C THR A 33 -8.34 10.66 -10.77
N PHE A 34 -8.36 9.49 -10.12
CA PHE A 34 -7.81 8.25 -10.64
C PHE A 34 -8.92 7.43 -11.28
N GLU A 35 -8.75 7.07 -12.52
CA GLU A 35 -9.71 6.25 -13.26
C GLU A 35 -9.51 4.76 -12.99
N LYS A 36 -10.59 3.99 -13.10
CA LYS A 36 -10.54 2.53 -12.98
C LYS A 36 -9.75 1.91 -14.13
N GLY A 37 -8.93 0.89 -13.82
CA GLY A 37 -8.17 0.14 -14.81
C GLY A 37 -6.98 0.89 -15.39
N LYS A 38 -6.59 2.03 -14.82
CA LYS A 38 -5.39 2.79 -15.20
C LYS A 38 -4.25 2.53 -14.23
N PHE A 39 -3.04 2.63 -14.74
CA PHE A 39 -1.82 2.68 -13.95
C PHE A 39 -1.33 4.13 -13.86
N TYR A 40 -0.99 4.57 -12.65
CA TYR A 40 -0.48 5.90 -12.38
C TYR A 40 0.88 5.81 -11.70
N ALA A 41 1.86 6.52 -12.22
CA ALA A 41 3.15 6.73 -11.57
C ALA A 41 3.22 8.14 -11.01
N ILE A 42 3.45 8.25 -9.69
CA ILE A 42 3.60 9.53 -9.01
C ILE A 42 5.09 9.76 -8.77
N THR A 43 5.65 10.76 -9.45
CA THR A 43 7.07 11.10 -9.39
C THR A 43 7.28 12.47 -8.75
N GLY A 44 8.48 12.70 -8.26
CA GLY A 44 8.87 13.99 -7.67
C GLY A 44 10.06 13.84 -6.73
N PRO A 45 10.67 14.93 -6.30
CA PRO A 45 11.84 14.93 -5.42
C PRO A 45 11.51 14.31 -4.04
N ASN A 46 12.56 13.93 -3.31
CA ASN A 46 12.39 13.47 -1.92
C ASN A 46 11.78 14.60 -1.08
N GLY A 47 10.85 14.24 -0.18
CA GLY A 47 10.12 15.20 0.63
C GLY A 47 8.95 15.91 -0.05
N SER A 48 8.64 15.60 -1.33
CA SER A 48 7.49 16.21 -2.04
C SER A 48 6.11 15.72 -1.61
N GLY A 49 6.02 14.80 -0.64
CA GLY A 49 4.76 14.32 -0.10
C GLY A 49 4.18 13.07 -0.77
N LYS A 50 4.92 12.38 -1.65
CA LYS A 50 4.45 11.16 -2.33
C LYS A 50 3.96 10.09 -1.35
N THR A 51 4.84 9.68 -0.43
CA THR A 51 4.52 8.71 0.64
C THR A 51 3.41 9.23 1.56
N THR A 52 3.38 10.53 1.84
CA THR A 52 2.32 11.15 2.65
C THR A 52 0.96 11.01 1.97
N MET A 53 0.88 11.28 0.66
CA MET A 53 -0.35 11.12 -0.10
C MET A 53 -0.82 9.66 -0.12
N ALA A 54 0.08 8.71 -0.33
CA ALA A 54 -0.23 7.29 -0.28
C ALA A 54 -0.79 6.87 1.10
N LYS A 55 -0.16 7.35 2.19
CA LYS A 55 -0.61 7.12 3.57
C LYS A 55 -1.96 7.77 3.88
N LEU A 56 -2.26 8.93 3.31
CA LEU A 56 -3.58 9.58 3.42
C LEU A 56 -4.67 8.74 2.73
N ILE A 57 -4.41 8.25 1.52
CA ILE A 57 -5.35 7.41 0.77
C ILE A 57 -5.63 6.10 1.53
N MET A 58 -4.63 5.50 2.16
CA MET A 58 -4.80 4.30 2.98
C MET A 58 -5.43 4.57 4.35
N GLY A 59 -5.45 5.82 4.82
CA GLY A 59 -5.96 6.20 6.15
C GLY A 59 -4.96 5.96 7.29
N ILE A 60 -3.68 5.81 6.97
CA ILE A 60 -2.59 5.76 7.95
C ILE A 60 -2.41 7.15 8.59
N ASN A 61 -2.44 8.18 7.74
CA ASN A 61 -2.50 9.56 8.17
C ASN A 61 -3.92 10.10 7.94
N ARG A 62 -4.37 11.00 8.81
CA ARG A 62 -5.62 11.72 8.65
C ARG A 62 -5.36 13.08 8.00
N GLN A 63 -6.12 13.41 6.97
CA GLN A 63 -6.04 14.73 6.31
C GLN A 63 -6.38 15.87 7.28
N THR A 64 -5.77 17.04 7.07
CA THR A 64 -6.10 18.26 7.79
C THR A 64 -7.42 18.85 7.30
N SER A 65 -7.65 18.78 5.97
CA SER A 65 -8.92 19.16 5.33
C SER A 65 -9.01 18.51 3.94
N GLY A 66 -10.18 18.68 3.30
CA GLY A 66 -10.49 18.04 2.03
C GLY A 66 -11.06 16.65 2.19
N HIS A 67 -11.36 16.00 1.06
CA HIS A 67 -12.07 14.73 1.01
C HIS A 67 -11.37 13.73 0.10
N ILE A 68 -11.54 12.45 0.43
CA ILE A 68 -11.10 11.31 -0.36
C ILE A 68 -12.31 10.45 -0.65
N PHE A 69 -12.62 10.25 -1.95
CA PHE A 69 -13.72 9.41 -2.40
C PHE A 69 -13.18 8.16 -3.08
N PHE A 70 -13.72 7.01 -2.73
CA PHE A 70 -13.42 5.73 -3.36
C PHE A 70 -14.70 5.12 -3.91
N GLU A 71 -14.74 4.87 -5.23
CA GLU A 71 -15.94 4.42 -5.95
C GLU A 71 -17.18 5.26 -5.63
N GLY A 72 -17.03 6.58 -5.51
CA GLY A 72 -18.10 7.54 -5.20
C GLY A 72 -18.46 7.66 -3.72
N ARG A 73 -17.92 6.81 -2.85
CA ARG A 73 -18.14 6.88 -1.40
C ARG A 73 -17.05 7.74 -0.75
N ASP A 74 -17.44 8.67 0.11
CA ASP A 74 -16.50 9.40 0.96
C ASP A 74 -15.89 8.44 1.99
N ILE A 75 -14.56 8.33 1.96
CA ILE A 75 -13.78 7.47 2.86
C ILE A 75 -12.87 8.29 3.79
N SER A 76 -13.02 9.61 3.82
CA SER A 76 -12.13 10.53 4.53
C SER A 76 -11.96 10.18 6.01
N ASP A 77 -13.02 9.74 6.67
CA ASP A 77 -13.04 9.39 8.09
C ASP A 77 -12.94 7.88 8.37
N LEU A 78 -12.87 7.04 7.33
CA LEU A 78 -12.75 5.60 7.49
C LEU A 78 -11.35 5.20 7.98
N SER A 79 -11.31 4.24 8.87
CA SER A 79 -10.08 3.61 9.36
C SER A 79 -9.35 2.82 8.27
N ILE A 80 -8.08 2.50 8.54
CA ILE A 80 -7.26 1.62 7.67
C ILE A 80 -7.98 0.30 7.38
N THR A 81 -8.55 -0.31 8.42
CA THR A 81 -9.25 -1.60 8.31
C THR A 81 -10.49 -1.51 7.42
N GLU A 82 -11.27 -0.44 7.54
CA GLU A 82 -12.45 -0.22 6.71
C GLU A 82 -12.07 0.01 5.25
N ARG A 83 -11.02 0.81 4.98
CA ARG A 83 -10.51 1.04 3.62
C ARG A 83 -9.94 -0.24 3.01
N ALA A 84 -9.24 -1.06 3.79
CA ALA A 84 -8.77 -2.37 3.34
C ALA A 84 -9.93 -3.31 2.97
N LYS A 85 -11.03 -3.33 3.75
CA LYS A 85 -12.24 -4.08 3.44
C LYS A 85 -12.94 -3.60 2.16
N LEU A 86 -12.82 -2.33 1.81
CA LEU A 86 -13.31 -1.80 0.53
C LEU A 86 -12.47 -2.24 -0.67
N GLY A 87 -11.29 -2.82 -0.44
CA GLY A 87 -10.39 -3.32 -1.47
C GLY A 87 -9.22 -2.38 -1.79
N ILE A 88 -8.86 -1.48 -0.88
CA ILE A 88 -7.65 -0.67 -1.00
C ILE A 88 -6.50 -1.43 -0.33
N SER A 89 -5.40 -1.64 -1.06
CA SER A 89 -4.17 -2.27 -0.55
C SER A 89 -3.00 -1.30 -0.63
N TYR A 90 -2.16 -1.32 0.39
CA TYR A 90 -0.94 -0.53 0.46
C TYR A 90 0.25 -1.44 0.74
N SER A 91 1.29 -1.30 -0.06
CA SER A 91 2.55 -1.99 0.10
C SER A 91 3.51 -1.10 0.87
N PHE A 92 3.95 -1.57 2.04
CA PHE A 92 4.90 -0.83 2.88
C PHE A 92 6.32 -0.99 2.36
N GLN A 93 7.17 0.02 2.56
CA GLN A 93 8.60 -0.03 2.23
C GLN A 93 9.34 -1.17 2.95
N HIS A 94 8.85 -1.56 4.12
CA HIS A 94 9.42 -2.64 4.93
C HIS A 94 8.33 -3.68 5.22
N PRO A 95 8.32 -4.80 4.47
CA PRO A 95 7.36 -5.87 4.71
C PRO A 95 7.54 -6.47 6.10
N ALA A 96 6.42 -6.84 6.73
CA ALA A 96 6.42 -7.51 8.01
C ALA A 96 7.11 -8.88 7.86
N ARG A 97 8.02 -9.18 8.78
CA ARG A 97 8.67 -10.50 8.89
C ARG A 97 7.87 -11.34 9.86
N PHE A 98 7.53 -12.54 9.43
CA PHE A 98 6.77 -13.48 10.23
C PHE A 98 7.66 -14.66 10.60
N LYS A 99 7.62 -15.09 11.88
CA LYS A 99 8.30 -16.31 12.31
C LYS A 99 7.32 -17.49 12.24
N GLY A 100 7.79 -18.61 11.68
CA GLY A 100 7.05 -19.87 11.73
C GLY A 100 5.94 -20.04 10.70
N ILE A 101 5.87 -19.18 9.67
CA ILE A 101 4.97 -19.37 8.54
C ILE A 101 5.76 -19.46 7.24
N THR A 102 5.23 -20.22 6.30
CA THR A 102 5.77 -20.34 4.95
C THR A 102 5.16 -19.29 4.03
N PHE A 103 5.76 -19.13 2.85
CA PHE A 103 5.17 -18.28 1.83
C PHE A 103 3.80 -18.81 1.36
N ARG A 104 3.62 -20.13 1.32
CA ARG A 104 2.34 -20.80 1.07
C ARG A 104 1.27 -20.33 2.05
N ASP A 105 1.56 -20.42 3.36
CA ASP A 105 0.63 -20.01 4.42
C ASP A 105 0.24 -18.53 4.26
N LEU A 106 1.23 -17.68 3.99
CA LEU A 106 1.00 -16.25 3.80
C LEU A 106 0.10 -15.96 2.60
N LEU A 107 0.28 -16.67 1.47
CA LEU A 107 -0.57 -16.55 0.29
C LEU A 107 -1.98 -17.07 0.54
N ALA A 108 -2.12 -18.20 1.24
CA ALA A 108 -3.41 -18.77 1.60
C ALA A 108 -4.23 -17.82 2.47
N ILE A 109 -3.60 -17.23 3.48
CA ILE A 109 -4.21 -16.20 4.34
C ILE A 109 -4.61 -14.97 3.54
N ALA A 110 -3.70 -14.45 2.69
CA ALA A 110 -3.94 -13.25 1.91
C ALA A 110 -5.05 -13.43 0.87
N GLY A 111 -5.08 -14.59 0.21
CA GLY A 111 -6.07 -14.95 -0.80
C GLY A 111 -7.37 -15.52 -0.23
N GLN A 112 -7.42 -15.74 1.09
CA GLN A 112 -8.53 -16.42 1.77
C GLN A 112 -8.92 -17.73 1.09
N THR A 113 -7.91 -18.54 0.69
CA THR A 113 -8.09 -19.79 -0.06
C THR A 113 -6.98 -20.78 0.27
N GLU A 114 -7.35 -22.04 0.36
CA GLU A 114 -6.42 -23.19 0.45
C GLU A 114 -6.29 -23.91 -0.89
N ASP A 115 -6.92 -23.39 -1.94
CA ASP A 115 -6.90 -23.98 -3.28
C ASP A 115 -5.49 -23.87 -3.88
N GLU A 116 -4.80 -25.00 -3.94
CA GLU A 116 -3.43 -25.13 -4.42
C GLU A 116 -3.25 -24.59 -5.85
N GLU A 117 -4.21 -24.83 -6.74
CA GLU A 117 -4.15 -24.35 -8.12
C GLU A 117 -4.17 -22.82 -8.21
N LYS A 118 -4.98 -22.16 -7.36
CA LYS A 118 -5.02 -20.70 -7.28
C LYS A 118 -3.70 -20.14 -6.77
N LEU A 119 -3.14 -20.73 -5.71
CA LEU A 119 -1.85 -20.32 -5.14
C LEU A 119 -0.73 -20.47 -6.17
N LEU A 120 -0.66 -21.63 -6.84
CA LEU A 120 0.29 -21.87 -7.92
C LEU A 120 0.13 -20.89 -9.09
N GLY A 121 -1.12 -20.57 -9.44
CA GLY A 121 -1.42 -19.59 -10.49
C GLY A 121 -0.86 -18.19 -10.19
N ILE A 122 -0.92 -17.74 -8.92
CA ILE A 122 -0.34 -16.47 -8.50
C ILE A 122 1.18 -16.48 -8.66
N VAL A 123 1.84 -17.51 -8.14
CA VAL A 123 3.30 -17.65 -8.17
C VAL A 123 3.83 -17.74 -9.61
N ARG A 124 3.15 -18.48 -10.48
CA ARG A 124 3.50 -18.61 -11.91
C ARG A 124 3.43 -17.27 -12.65
N ARG A 125 2.41 -16.44 -12.37
CA ARG A 125 2.28 -15.10 -12.97
C ARG A 125 3.46 -14.19 -12.65
N MET A 126 4.15 -14.44 -11.54
CA MET A 126 5.32 -13.67 -11.11
C MET A 126 6.64 -14.21 -11.67
N GLY A 127 6.61 -15.25 -12.51
CA GLY A 127 7.82 -15.89 -13.02
C GLY A 127 8.65 -16.59 -11.95
N ILE A 128 8.01 -17.01 -10.84
CA ILE A 128 8.67 -17.72 -9.74
C ILE A 128 8.42 -19.22 -9.92
N CYS A 129 9.45 -20.05 -9.69
CA CYS A 129 9.29 -21.48 -9.63
C CYS A 129 8.53 -21.88 -8.35
N PRO A 130 7.31 -22.42 -8.42
CA PRO A 130 6.51 -22.73 -7.24
C PRO A 130 7.17 -23.72 -6.29
N LEU A 131 7.80 -24.77 -6.85
CA LEU A 131 8.37 -25.87 -6.09
C LEU A 131 9.51 -25.46 -5.14
N SER A 132 10.24 -24.40 -5.48
CA SER A 132 11.38 -23.95 -4.68
C SER A 132 11.04 -22.79 -3.75
N PHE A 133 9.88 -22.18 -3.89
CA PHE A 133 9.59 -20.92 -3.22
C PHE A 133 8.41 -20.97 -2.24
N LEU A 134 7.36 -21.79 -2.53
CA LEU A 134 6.16 -21.82 -1.69
C LEU A 134 6.42 -22.30 -0.27
N ASP A 135 7.31 -23.26 -0.10
CA ASP A 135 7.60 -23.84 1.22
C ASP A 135 8.75 -23.14 1.97
N LYS A 136 9.26 -22.03 1.40
CA LYS A 136 10.25 -21.19 2.10
C LYS A 136 9.64 -20.48 3.31
N PRO A 137 10.34 -20.47 4.45
CA PRO A 137 9.93 -19.67 5.59
C PRO A 137 10.03 -18.18 5.28
N VAL A 138 9.04 -17.40 5.73
CA VAL A 138 9.01 -15.93 5.58
C VAL A 138 9.72 -15.30 6.77
N ASP A 139 11.04 -15.39 6.79
CA ASP A 139 11.88 -14.95 7.89
C ASP A 139 13.02 -14.01 7.46
N ALA A 140 14.00 -13.83 8.35
CA ALA A 140 15.12 -12.93 8.16
C ALA A 140 16.16 -13.42 7.14
N THR A 141 16.06 -14.66 6.64
CA THR A 141 17.02 -15.25 5.69
C THR A 141 16.73 -14.89 4.23
N LEU A 142 15.54 -14.30 3.97
CA LEU A 142 15.12 -13.90 2.64
C LEU A 142 15.93 -12.70 2.13
N SER A 143 16.35 -12.78 0.88
CA SER A 143 16.94 -11.64 0.16
C SER A 143 15.92 -10.53 -0.08
N GLY A 144 16.39 -9.29 -0.31
CA GLY A 144 15.50 -8.16 -0.62
C GLY A 144 14.60 -8.44 -1.82
N GLY A 145 15.13 -9.08 -2.87
CA GLY A 145 14.36 -9.48 -4.05
C GLY A 145 13.28 -10.53 -3.75
N GLU A 146 13.55 -11.49 -2.87
CA GLU A 146 12.57 -12.49 -2.44
C GLU A 146 11.45 -11.84 -1.64
N ILE A 147 11.78 -10.92 -0.73
CA ILE A 147 10.80 -10.16 0.06
C ILE A 147 9.86 -9.38 -0.87
N LYS A 148 10.40 -8.68 -1.87
CA LYS A 148 9.59 -7.95 -2.86
C LYS A 148 8.65 -8.87 -3.65
N LYS A 149 9.12 -10.04 -4.04
CA LYS A 149 8.28 -11.05 -4.73
C LYS A 149 7.14 -11.54 -3.84
N ILE A 150 7.43 -11.81 -2.56
CA ILE A 150 6.41 -12.22 -1.57
C ILE A 150 5.36 -11.12 -1.39
N GLU A 151 5.78 -9.87 -1.29
CA GLU A 151 4.91 -8.72 -1.14
C GLU A 151 3.97 -8.55 -2.33
N LEU A 152 4.51 -8.59 -3.55
CA LEU A 152 3.73 -8.53 -4.78
C LEU A 152 2.73 -9.69 -4.89
N ALA A 153 3.18 -10.93 -4.62
CA ALA A 153 2.31 -12.10 -4.65
C ALA A 153 1.18 -12.01 -3.63
N THR A 154 1.48 -11.55 -2.43
CA THR A 154 0.49 -11.34 -1.37
C THR A 154 -0.54 -10.29 -1.78
N THR A 155 -0.10 -9.20 -2.43
CA THR A 155 -1.02 -8.18 -2.95
C THR A 155 -1.90 -8.73 -4.08
N ILE A 156 -1.33 -9.52 -5.00
CA ILE A 156 -2.09 -10.18 -6.07
C ILE A 156 -3.11 -11.17 -5.48
N ALA A 157 -2.71 -11.93 -4.45
CA ALA A 157 -3.61 -12.88 -3.78
C ALA A 157 -4.83 -12.19 -3.16
N ARG A 158 -4.66 -11.00 -2.58
CA ARG A 158 -5.75 -10.19 -2.04
C ARG A 158 -6.70 -9.65 -3.10
N ASN A 159 -6.27 -9.63 -4.35
CA ASN A 159 -7.04 -9.11 -5.49
C ASN A 159 -7.68 -7.72 -5.20
N PRO A 160 -6.90 -6.71 -4.82
CA PRO A 160 -7.45 -5.42 -4.44
C PRO A 160 -8.07 -4.69 -5.62
N LYS A 161 -9.05 -3.84 -5.35
CA LYS A 161 -9.59 -2.91 -6.35
C LYS A 161 -8.60 -1.78 -6.67
N LEU A 162 -7.87 -1.32 -5.65
CA LEU A 162 -6.81 -0.32 -5.74
C LEU A 162 -5.58 -0.81 -4.99
N ALA A 163 -4.45 -0.95 -5.68
CA ALA A 163 -3.16 -1.25 -5.08
C ALA A 163 -2.25 -0.02 -5.12
N ILE A 164 -1.67 0.33 -3.99
CA ILE A 164 -0.73 1.44 -3.84
C ILE A 164 0.63 0.84 -3.48
N TYR A 165 1.64 1.12 -4.30
CA TYR A 165 3.02 0.73 -4.06
C TYR A 165 3.85 1.99 -3.80
N ASP A 166 4.52 2.05 -2.65
CA ASP A 166 5.39 3.15 -2.26
C ASP A 166 6.85 2.70 -2.37
N GLU A 167 7.58 3.30 -3.30
CA GLU A 167 8.99 2.97 -3.63
C GLU A 167 9.27 1.46 -3.82
N PRO A 168 8.65 0.81 -4.83
CA PRO A 168 8.80 -0.63 -5.03
C PRO A 168 10.24 -1.08 -5.35
N ASP A 169 11.13 -0.16 -5.76
CA ASP A 169 12.47 -0.44 -6.31
C ASP A 169 13.63 0.20 -5.54
N THR A 170 13.48 0.45 -4.25
CA THR A 170 14.64 0.86 -3.41
C THR A 170 15.43 -0.36 -2.97
N GLY A 171 16.25 -0.87 -3.84
CA GLY A 171 17.16 -1.98 -3.57
C GLY A 171 18.10 -2.24 -4.72
#